data_105c45d3c009de4d96b842dd21119225
#
_entry.id   105c45d3c009de4d96b842dd21119225
#
_cell.length_a   1.000
_cell.length_b   1.000
_cell.length_c   1.000
_cell.angle_alpha   90.00
_cell.angle_beta   90.00
_cell.angle_gamma   90.00
#
_symmetry.space_group_name_H-M   'P 1'
#
loop_
_entity.id
_entity.type
_entity.pdbx_description
1 polymer ?
#
loop_
_entity_poly.entity_id
_entity_poly.type
_entity_poly.pdbx_seq_one_letter_code
_entity_poly.pdbx_strand_id
1 'polypeptide(L)'
;GGLSTLNSGSSGPVADNYAYYQGTSMAAPHVAGLAALLKAVDGSLTPDQIESTIKATARSFPGTCNQCGTGIADAAAAVASITGGGGGPGGDTELENGVAETGLAGSTGAELRFTLEVPAGASNLSFQISGGSGDADLYLRYGSQPSTRNYDCRPYLNGNNEICTITNPQPGTWHIGIRAYQTFSGVNLSAEWSP
;
A
#
# COMPACT_ATOMS: atom_id res chain seq x y z
N GLY A 1 -5.05 -16.73 -21.14
CA GLY A 1 -5.38 -18.07 -20.65
C GLY A 1 -4.35 -18.61 -19.68
N GLY A 2 -4.79 -19.44 -18.74
CA GLY A 2 -3.93 -20.14 -17.78
C GLY A 2 -3.72 -21.59 -18.16
N LEU A 3 -2.50 -22.08 -18.05
CA LEU A 3 -2.19 -23.52 -18.11
C LEU A 3 -2.56 -24.14 -16.77
N SER A 4 -3.35 -25.19 -16.77
CA SER A 4 -3.74 -25.90 -15.54
C SER A 4 -3.75 -27.42 -15.77
N THR A 5 -3.73 -28.15 -14.66
CA THR A 5 -3.87 -29.59 -14.67
C THR A 5 -5.27 -29.99 -15.13
N LEU A 6 -5.33 -31.03 -15.91
CA LEU A 6 -6.54 -31.63 -16.44
C LEU A 6 -6.44 -33.15 -16.39
N ASN A 7 -7.53 -33.82 -16.63
CA ASN A 7 -7.59 -35.27 -16.83
C ASN A 7 -8.13 -35.56 -18.23
N SER A 8 -7.58 -36.56 -18.90
CA SER A 8 -7.99 -36.94 -20.26
C SER A 8 -9.28 -37.74 -20.34
N GLY A 9 -9.84 -38.16 -19.20
CA GLY A 9 -11.08 -38.92 -19.13
C GLY A 9 -12.34 -38.09 -19.28
N SER A 10 -13.32 -38.58 -20.00
CA SER A 10 -14.63 -37.93 -20.17
C SER A 10 -15.65 -38.27 -19.08
N SER A 11 -15.48 -39.38 -18.36
CA SER A 11 -16.39 -39.87 -17.34
C SER A 11 -15.70 -40.33 -16.05
N GLY A 12 -14.38 -40.17 -15.97
CA GLY A 12 -13.54 -40.48 -14.82
C GLY A 12 -12.08 -40.28 -15.14
N PRO A 13 -11.19 -40.35 -14.13
CA PRO A 13 -9.77 -40.11 -14.33
C PRO A 13 -9.15 -41.23 -15.18
N VAL A 14 -8.42 -40.84 -16.22
CA VAL A 14 -7.71 -41.76 -17.12
C VAL A 14 -6.21 -41.47 -17.08
N ALA A 15 -5.78 -40.28 -17.49
CA ALA A 15 -4.37 -39.88 -17.46
C ALA A 15 -4.24 -38.39 -17.17
N ASP A 16 -3.13 -38.01 -16.56
CA ASP A 16 -2.81 -36.61 -16.31
C ASP A 16 -2.62 -35.86 -17.63
N ASN A 17 -3.17 -34.67 -17.68
CA ASN A 17 -3.07 -33.80 -18.83
C ASN A 17 -2.96 -32.32 -18.38
N TYR A 18 -2.54 -31.46 -19.30
CA TYR A 18 -2.46 -30.02 -19.11
C TYR A 18 -3.10 -29.33 -20.31
N ALA A 19 -3.92 -28.31 -20.03
CA ALA A 19 -4.54 -27.52 -21.07
C ALA A 19 -4.61 -26.04 -20.72
N TYR A 20 -4.64 -25.22 -21.78
CA TYR A 20 -4.87 -23.79 -21.64
C TYR A 20 -6.36 -23.50 -21.74
N TYR A 21 -6.89 -22.87 -20.71
CA TYR A 21 -8.25 -22.36 -20.69
C TYR A 21 -8.27 -20.87 -20.42
N GLN A 22 -9.35 -20.20 -20.85
CA GLN A 22 -9.59 -18.79 -20.59
C GLN A 22 -11.04 -18.59 -20.17
N GLY A 23 -11.28 -17.63 -19.29
CA GLY A 23 -12.58 -17.29 -18.78
C GLY A 23 -12.53 -16.90 -17.29
N THR A 24 -13.64 -16.39 -16.79
CA THR A 24 -13.77 -15.98 -15.37
C THR A 24 -13.57 -17.15 -14.41
N SER A 25 -13.95 -18.36 -14.82
CA SER A 25 -13.71 -19.60 -14.05
C SER A 25 -12.22 -19.89 -13.81
N MET A 26 -11.33 -19.45 -14.71
CA MET A 26 -9.89 -19.58 -14.58
C MET A 26 -9.29 -18.40 -13.82
N ALA A 27 -9.93 -17.25 -13.84
CA ALA A 27 -9.50 -16.09 -13.06
C ALA A 27 -9.85 -16.21 -11.57
N ALA A 28 -11.01 -16.76 -11.23
CA ALA A 28 -11.50 -16.86 -9.86
C ALA A 28 -10.50 -17.56 -8.88
N PRO A 29 -9.88 -18.72 -9.22
CA PRO A 29 -8.91 -19.36 -8.33
C PRO A 29 -7.66 -18.54 -8.09
N HIS A 30 -7.24 -17.67 -9.02
CA HIS A 30 -6.11 -16.75 -8.80
C HIS A 30 -6.45 -15.70 -7.74
N VAL A 31 -7.67 -15.15 -7.79
CA VAL A 31 -8.15 -14.21 -6.77
C VAL A 31 -8.33 -14.91 -5.42
N ALA A 32 -8.86 -16.14 -5.42
CA ALA A 32 -8.99 -16.94 -4.20
C ALA A 32 -7.62 -17.27 -3.58
N GLY A 33 -6.62 -17.59 -4.42
CA GLY A 33 -5.23 -17.82 -3.99
C GLY A 33 -4.61 -16.55 -3.39
N LEU A 34 -4.87 -15.38 -3.98
CA LEU A 34 -4.42 -14.10 -3.43
C LEU A 34 -5.09 -13.81 -2.07
N ALA A 35 -6.40 -14.05 -1.95
CA ALA A 35 -7.10 -13.89 -0.68
C ALA A 35 -6.53 -14.81 0.42
N ALA A 36 -6.20 -16.06 0.07
CA ALA A 36 -5.55 -16.99 0.98
C ALA A 36 -4.14 -16.53 1.39
N LEU A 37 -3.39 -15.96 0.45
CA LEU A 37 -2.07 -15.39 0.71
C LEU A 37 -2.16 -14.21 1.70
N LEU A 38 -3.06 -13.26 1.48
CA LEU A 38 -3.29 -12.14 2.39
C LEU A 38 -3.67 -12.63 3.80
N LYS A 39 -4.56 -13.61 3.88
CA LYS A 39 -4.97 -14.24 5.16
C LYS A 39 -3.83 -14.99 5.85
N ALA A 40 -2.88 -15.54 5.10
CA ALA A 40 -1.70 -16.22 5.65
C ALA A 40 -0.68 -15.19 6.21
N VAL A 41 -0.59 -14.01 5.62
CA VAL A 41 0.29 -12.92 6.06
C VAL A 41 -0.31 -12.22 7.29
N ASP A 42 -1.60 -11.92 7.26
CA ASP A 42 -2.33 -11.34 8.40
C ASP A 42 -3.63 -12.13 8.65
N GLY A 43 -3.58 -12.98 9.67
CA GLY A 43 -4.71 -13.81 10.09
C GLY A 43 -5.91 -13.03 10.65
N SER A 44 -5.77 -11.75 10.96
CA SER A 44 -6.85 -10.90 11.50
C SER A 44 -7.75 -10.30 10.43
N LEU A 45 -7.30 -10.22 9.17
CA LEU A 45 -8.06 -9.62 8.08
C LEU A 45 -9.46 -10.23 7.93
N THR A 46 -10.46 -9.37 7.87
CA THR A 46 -11.83 -9.76 7.54
C THR A 46 -12.00 -9.96 6.03
N PRO A 47 -13.04 -10.69 5.57
CA PRO A 47 -13.33 -10.82 4.13
C PRO A 47 -13.45 -9.48 3.41
N ASP A 48 -14.09 -8.47 4.03
CA ASP A 48 -14.26 -7.14 3.45
C ASP A 48 -12.93 -6.38 3.31
N GLN A 49 -12.02 -6.54 4.28
CA GLN A 49 -10.67 -5.99 4.22
C GLN A 49 -9.84 -6.65 3.11
N ILE A 50 -9.93 -7.97 2.94
CA ILE A 50 -9.28 -8.70 1.86
C ILE A 50 -9.81 -8.21 0.50
N GLU A 51 -11.12 -8.11 0.34
CA GLU A 51 -11.75 -7.63 -0.90
C GLU A 51 -11.31 -6.20 -1.22
N SER A 52 -11.37 -5.28 -0.25
CA SER A 52 -10.96 -3.90 -0.42
C SER A 52 -9.48 -3.78 -0.78
N THR A 53 -8.60 -4.54 -0.12
CA THR A 53 -7.17 -4.60 -0.42
C THR A 53 -6.91 -5.04 -1.86
N ILE A 54 -7.51 -6.15 -2.30
CA ILE A 54 -7.35 -6.65 -3.68
C ILE A 54 -7.83 -5.63 -4.71
N LYS A 55 -8.97 -4.98 -4.48
CA LYS A 55 -9.53 -3.98 -5.40
C LYS A 55 -8.66 -2.75 -5.51
N ALA A 56 -8.12 -2.29 -4.45
CA ALA A 56 -7.40 -1.02 -4.40
C ALA A 56 -5.94 -1.14 -4.82
N THR A 57 -5.33 -2.31 -4.65
CA THR A 57 -3.99 -2.60 -5.17
C THR A 57 -3.99 -3.14 -6.60
N ALA A 58 -5.18 -3.26 -7.21
CA ALA A 58 -5.31 -3.72 -8.59
C ALA A 58 -4.68 -2.69 -9.56
N ARG A 59 -3.82 -3.18 -10.44
CA ARG A 59 -3.21 -2.36 -11.50
C ARG A 59 -4.18 -2.13 -12.66
N SER A 60 -4.04 -1.00 -13.32
CA SER A 60 -4.88 -0.62 -14.45
C SER A 60 -4.83 -1.63 -15.60
N PHE A 61 -5.94 -1.75 -16.33
CA PHE A 61 -5.97 -2.51 -17.58
C PHE A 61 -5.10 -1.82 -18.64
N PRO A 62 -4.39 -2.56 -19.49
CA PRO A 62 -3.55 -2.00 -20.54
C PRO A 62 -4.35 -1.35 -21.69
N GLY A 63 -5.68 -1.39 -21.66
CA GLY A 63 -6.58 -0.83 -22.66
C GLY A 63 -7.96 -0.56 -22.09
N THR A 64 -8.87 -0.05 -22.94
CA THR A 64 -10.26 0.22 -22.55
C THR A 64 -10.99 -1.11 -22.29
N CYS A 65 -11.56 -1.25 -21.11
CA CYS A 65 -12.34 -2.41 -20.73
C CYS A 65 -13.67 -1.97 -20.11
N ASN A 66 -14.78 -2.42 -20.68
CA ASN A 66 -16.11 -2.18 -20.14
C ASN A 66 -16.51 -3.34 -19.22
N GLN A 67 -17.02 -3.02 -18.04
CA GLN A 67 -17.50 -4.00 -17.03
C GLN A 67 -16.40 -4.94 -16.46
N CYS A 68 -15.15 -4.47 -16.39
CA CYS A 68 -14.01 -5.27 -15.92
C CYS A 68 -13.64 -5.07 -14.45
N GLY A 69 -14.41 -4.33 -13.69
CA GLY A 69 -14.12 -4.02 -12.30
C GLY A 69 -12.96 -3.01 -12.15
N THR A 70 -12.22 -3.09 -11.02
CA THR A 70 -11.21 -2.09 -10.63
C THR A 70 -9.87 -2.25 -11.32
N GLY A 71 -9.54 -3.43 -11.85
CA GLY A 71 -8.24 -3.69 -12.47
C GLY A 71 -7.83 -5.15 -12.46
N ILE A 72 -6.56 -5.38 -12.74
CA ILE A 72 -5.92 -6.70 -12.71
C ILE A 72 -5.33 -6.89 -11.30
N ALA A 73 -5.68 -7.99 -10.63
CA ALA A 73 -5.16 -8.30 -9.30
C ALA A 73 -3.62 -8.34 -9.30
N ASP A 74 -3.01 -7.63 -8.33
CA ASP A 74 -1.57 -7.57 -8.12
C ASP A 74 -1.22 -8.13 -6.75
N ALA A 75 -0.68 -9.34 -6.73
CA ALA A 75 -0.38 -10.04 -5.49
C ALA A 75 0.76 -9.38 -4.70
N ALA A 76 1.76 -8.84 -5.39
CA ALA A 76 2.88 -8.18 -4.75
C ALA A 76 2.43 -6.88 -4.08
N ALA A 77 1.67 -6.05 -4.79
CA ALA A 77 1.12 -4.82 -4.23
C ALA A 77 0.15 -5.09 -3.07
N ALA A 78 -0.71 -6.12 -3.18
CA ALA A 78 -1.65 -6.48 -2.14
C ALA A 78 -0.95 -6.96 -0.86
N VAL A 79 0.09 -7.79 -0.97
CA VAL A 79 0.88 -8.24 0.20
C VAL A 79 1.65 -7.07 0.79
N ALA A 80 2.32 -6.24 -0.02
CA ALA A 80 3.05 -5.08 0.46
C ALA A 80 2.15 -4.12 1.25
N SER A 81 0.88 -3.96 0.84
CA SER A 81 -0.07 -3.07 1.52
C SER A 81 -0.50 -3.53 2.91
N ILE A 82 -0.31 -4.80 3.26
CA ILE A 82 -0.68 -5.35 4.58
C ILE A 82 0.51 -5.73 5.47
N THR A 83 1.74 -5.70 4.92
CA THR A 83 2.98 -6.03 5.66
C THR A 83 3.72 -4.79 6.19
N GLY A 84 3.09 -3.62 6.21
CA GLY A 84 3.73 -2.36 6.61
C GLY A 84 4.57 -1.72 5.51
N GLY A 85 4.57 -2.29 4.32
CA GLY A 85 5.16 -1.72 3.10
C GLY A 85 4.24 -0.73 2.39
N GLY A 86 3.53 0.11 3.14
CA GLY A 86 2.70 1.18 2.58
C GLY A 86 1.20 0.99 2.81
N GLY A 87 0.57 2.01 3.37
CA GLY A 87 -0.84 2.07 3.71
C GLY A 87 -1.75 1.52 2.60
N GLY A 88 -2.48 0.45 2.92
CA GLY A 88 -3.51 -0.10 2.06
C GLY A 88 -4.66 0.89 1.91
N PRO A 89 -5.50 0.74 0.88
CA PRO A 89 -6.62 1.63 0.64
C PRO A 89 -7.72 1.38 1.67
N GLY A 90 -7.82 2.24 2.65
CA GLY A 90 -8.93 2.26 3.59
C GLY A 90 -8.62 2.64 5.03
N GLY A 91 -7.34 2.75 5.42
CA GLY A 91 -6.96 3.22 6.75
C GLY A 91 -5.55 3.80 6.77
N ASP A 92 -5.35 4.81 7.58
CA ASP A 92 -4.03 5.36 7.86
C ASP A 92 -3.28 4.40 8.80
N THR A 93 -2.02 4.11 8.54
CA THR A 93 -1.18 3.36 9.48
C THR A 93 -0.78 4.29 10.63
N GLU A 94 -1.10 3.90 11.87
CA GLU A 94 -0.69 4.65 13.05
C GLU A 94 0.80 4.38 13.34
N LEU A 95 1.58 5.47 13.46
CA LEU A 95 3.00 5.42 13.79
C LEU A 95 3.19 5.48 15.31
N GLU A 96 4.23 4.84 15.79
CA GLU A 96 4.71 4.98 17.16
C GLU A 96 5.87 5.97 17.20
N ASN A 97 5.90 6.83 18.25
CA ASN A 97 6.95 7.82 18.43
C ASN A 97 8.36 7.18 18.47
N GLY A 98 9.23 7.60 17.59
CA GLY A 98 10.61 7.11 17.48
C GLY A 98 10.77 5.72 16.86
N VAL A 99 9.69 5.09 16.37
CA VAL A 99 9.75 3.81 15.66
C VAL A 99 9.66 4.05 14.15
N ALA A 100 10.62 3.52 13.41
CA ALA A 100 10.67 3.72 11.97
C ALA A 100 9.88 2.64 11.23
N GLU A 101 9.06 3.06 10.28
CA GLU A 101 8.51 2.20 9.23
C GLU A 101 9.56 2.03 8.13
N THR A 102 9.78 0.79 7.69
CA THR A 102 10.87 0.47 6.75
C THR A 102 10.39 -0.27 5.52
N GLY A 103 11.14 -0.12 4.42
CA GLY A 103 10.85 -0.87 3.20
C GLY A 103 9.63 -0.38 2.43
N LEU A 104 9.20 0.86 2.64
CA LEU A 104 8.07 1.46 1.94
C LEU A 104 8.30 1.47 0.43
N ALA A 105 7.24 1.22 -0.33
CA ALA A 105 7.28 1.21 -1.77
C ALA A 105 5.96 1.70 -2.36
N GLY A 106 6.02 2.31 -3.54
CA GLY A 106 4.84 2.80 -4.25
C GLY A 106 5.12 2.98 -5.74
N SER A 107 4.14 2.63 -6.57
CA SER A 107 4.16 2.95 -8.00
C SER A 107 3.85 4.42 -8.22
N THR A 108 4.35 5.02 -9.30
CA THR A 108 4.06 6.41 -9.67
C THR A 108 2.57 6.76 -9.50
N GLY A 109 2.30 7.81 -8.72
CA GLY A 109 0.95 8.26 -8.37
C GLY A 109 0.32 7.57 -7.17
N ALA A 110 0.93 6.53 -6.60
CA ALA A 110 0.50 5.94 -5.34
C ALA A 110 0.70 6.90 -4.17
N GLU A 111 -0.11 6.76 -3.13
CA GLU A 111 -0.04 7.54 -1.90
C GLU A 111 -0.16 6.59 -0.71
N LEU A 112 0.84 6.64 0.18
CA LEU A 112 0.85 5.93 1.44
C LEU A 112 0.43 6.90 2.54
N ARG A 113 -0.39 6.45 3.49
CA ARG A 113 -0.98 7.30 4.53
C ARG A 113 -0.66 6.77 5.90
N PHE A 114 -0.27 7.71 6.77
CA PHE A 114 0.06 7.41 8.15
C PHE A 114 -0.53 8.48 9.07
N THR A 115 -0.62 8.15 10.35
CA THR A 115 -0.96 9.08 11.41
C THR A 115 0.03 8.97 12.56
N LEU A 116 0.20 10.05 13.31
CA LEU A 116 0.92 10.07 14.58
C LEU A 116 0.14 10.89 15.59
N GLU A 117 -0.13 10.32 16.76
CA GLU A 117 -0.68 11.07 17.89
C GLU A 117 0.44 11.81 18.63
N VAL A 118 0.26 13.12 18.74
CA VAL A 118 1.19 14.02 19.42
C VAL A 118 0.56 14.51 20.71
N PRO A 119 1.11 14.20 21.90
CA PRO A 119 0.53 14.58 23.18
C PRO A 119 0.73 16.08 23.47
N ALA A 120 -0.06 16.59 24.39
CA ALA A 120 0.11 17.95 24.90
C ALA A 120 1.48 18.09 25.60
N GLY A 121 2.20 19.16 25.28
CA GLY A 121 3.55 19.41 25.81
C GLY A 121 4.68 18.87 24.94
N ALA A 122 4.38 18.10 23.90
CA ALA A 122 5.39 17.66 22.95
C ALA A 122 6.05 18.85 22.23
N SER A 123 7.34 18.68 21.93
CA SER A 123 8.14 19.66 21.21
C SER A 123 8.95 18.98 20.10
N ASN A 124 9.49 19.77 19.16
CA ASN A 124 10.41 19.31 18.12
C ASN A 124 9.91 18.09 17.33
N LEU A 125 8.65 18.12 16.93
CA LEU A 125 8.08 17.08 16.06
C LEU A 125 8.82 17.06 14.73
N SER A 126 9.33 15.89 14.34
CA SER A 126 10.07 15.63 13.11
C SER A 126 9.51 14.44 12.38
N PHE A 127 9.35 14.57 11.08
CA PHE A 127 9.03 13.48 10.16
C PHE A 127 10.09 13.45 9.06
N GLN A 128 10.63 12.28 8.80
CA GLN A 128 11.67 12.11 7.79
C GLN A 128 11.42 10.87 6.95
N ILE A 129 11.53 11.02 5.63
CA ILE A 129 11.70 9.89 4.72
C ILE A 129 13.15 9.84 4.24
N SER A 130 13.68 8.61 4.05
CA SER A 130 15.07 8.42 3.65
C SER A 130 15.33 7.06 3.02
N GLY A 131 16.42 6.98 2.25
CA GLY A 131 16.89 5.73 1.67
C GLY A 131 16.10 5.27 0.45
N GLY A 132 16.31 4.01 0.08
CA GLY A 132 15.63 3.39 -1.06
C GLY A 132 16.04 3.97 -2.42
N SER A 133 15.18 3.75 -3.40
CA SER A 133 15.33 4.23 -4.78
C SER A 133 14.03 4.85 -5.27
N GLY A 134 14.10 5.64 -6.36
CA GLY A 134 12.95 6.34 -6.92
C GLY A 134 12.79 7.76 -6.36
N ASP A 135 11.54 8.27 -6.34
CA ASP A 135 11.24 9.63 -5.92
C ASP A 135 9.88 9.67 -5.19
N ALA A 136 9.95 9.88 -3.87
CA ALA A 136 8.82 9.95 -2.96
C ALA A 136 8.77 11.29 -2.25
N ASP A 137 7.63 11.98 -2.36
CA ASP A 137 7.37 13.27 -1.72
C ASP A 137 6.67 13.08 -0.36
N LEU A 138 7.17 13.77 0.67
CA LEU A 138 6.57 13.81 2.01
C LEU A 138 5.59 14.99 2.14
N TYR A 139 4.41 14.70 2.66
CA TYR A 139 3.39 15.70 2.98
C TYR A 139 2.92 15.53 4.42
N LEU A 140 2.77 16.62 5.15
CA LEU A 140 2.21 16.63 6.50
C LEU A 140 1.03 17.57 6.61
N ARG A 141 0.06 17.20 7.46
CA ARG A 141 -1.01 18.09 7.85
C ARG A 141 -1.57 17.73 9.23
N TYR A 142 -1.85 18.74 10.03
CA TYR A 142 -2.54 18.58 11.30
C TYR A 142 -4.05 18.37 11.12
N GLY A 143 -4.62 17.42 11.82
CA GLY A 143 -6.07 17.19 11.98
C GLY A 143 -6.80 16.68 10.72
N SER A 144 -6.12 16.52 9.59
CA SER A 144 -6.73 15.96 8.39
C SER A 144 -5.68 15.54 7.36
N GLN A 145 -6.08 14.68 6.41
CA GLN A 145 -5.20 14.21 5.35
C GLN A 145 -4.60 15.35 4.53
N PRO A 146 -3.27 15.34 4.28
CA PRO A 146 -2.64 16.25 3.36
C PRO A 146 -3.08 15.99 1.91
N SER A 147 -2.95 16.98 1.07
CA SER A 147 -3.11 16.85 -0.36
C SER A 147 -2.02 17.64 -1.07
N THR A 148 -1.88 17.51 -2.38
CA THR A 148 -0.90 18.27 -3.18
C THR A 148 -1.09 19.79 -3.12
N ARG A 149 -2.25 20.27 -2.62
CA ARG A 149 -2.61 21.70 -2.54
C ARG A 149 -2.88 22.17 -1.11
N ASN A 150 -2.98 21.25 -0.16
CA ASN A 150 -3.35 21.57 1.23
C ASN A 150 -2.50 20.73 2.19
N TYR A 151 -1.47 21.33 2.74
CA TYR A 151 -0.48 20.72 3.61
C TYR A 151 0.12 21.78 4.54
N ASP A 152 0.64 21.36 5.67
CA ASP A 152 1.36 22.24 6.61
C ASP A 152 2.87 22.19 6.35
N CYS A 153 3.38 21.04 5.87
CA CYS A 153 4.76 20.91 5.43
C CYS A 153 4.85 19.99 4.21
N ARG A 154 5.68 20.39 3.25
CA ARG A 154 6.05 19.62 2.06
C ARG A 154 7.44 20.07 1.60
N PRO A 155 8.50 19.30 1.79
CA PRO A 155 9.86 19.65 1.39
C PRO A 155 10.05 19.76 -0.12
N TYR A 156 9.45 18.82 -0.89
CA TYR A 156 9.44 18.80 -2.35
C TYR A 156 10.83 18.77 -2.97
N LEU A 157 11.63 17.81 -2.55
CA LEU A 157 12.99 17.59 -3.05
C LEU A 157 13.01 16.41 -4.04
N ASN A 158 14.03 16.37 -4.91
CA ASN A 158 14.23 15.19 -5.74
C ASN A 158 14.78 14.03 -4.91
N GLY A 159 14.21 12.83 -5.11
CA GLY A 159 14.58 11.61 -4.38
C GLY A 159 13.84 11.49 -3.04
N ASN A 160 14.32 10.57 -2.18
CA ASN A 160 13.58 10.13 -1.00
C ASN A 160 14.10 10.73 0.32
N ASN A 161 15.01 11.72 0.29
CA ASN A 161 15.56 12.28 1.52
C ASN A 161 14.88 13.62 1.83
N GLU A 162 13.78 13.54 2.56
CA GLU A 162 12.95 14.68 2.91
C GLU A 162 12.67 14.72 4.41
N ILE A 163 12.64 15.92 4.97
CA ILE A 163 12.38 16.15 6.38
C ILE A 163 11.43 17.33 6.58
N CYS A 164 10.47 17.14 7.48
CA CYS A 164 9.63 18.21 8.03
C CYS A 164 9.84 18.32 9.54
N THR A 165 10.09 19.53 10.03
CA THR A 165 10.27 19.80 11.46
C THR A 165 9.30 20.87 11.93
N ILE A 166 8.64 20.65 13.07
CA ILE A 166 7.66 21.55 13.69
C ILE A 166 8.07 21.75 15.14
N THR A 167 8.59 22.93 15.48
CA THR A 167 9.17 23.22 16.81
C THR A 167 8.14 23.14 17.93
N ASN A 168 6.94 23.67 17.69
CA ASN A 168 5.83 23.68 18.67
C ASN A 168 4.61 23.03 18.03
N PRO A 169 4.53 21.68 17.99
CA PRO A 169 3.42 21.01 17.37
C PRO A 169 2.12 21.17 18.17
N GLN A 170 1.00 21.25 17.48
CA GLN A 170 -0.31 21.16 18.10
C GLN A 170 -0.52 19.71 18.59
N PRO A 171 -1.06 19.51 19.79
CA PRO A 171 -1.42 18.17 20.28
C PRO A 171 -2.61 17.61 19.51
N GLY A 172 -2.57 16.31 19.24
CA GLY A 172 -3.58 15.58 18.47
C GLY A 172 -3.00 14.87 17.27
N THR A 173 -3.86 14.45 16.36
CA THR A 173 -3.49 13.61 15.21
C THR A 173 -2.82 14.42 14.11
N TRP A 174 -1.60 14.06 13.78
CA TRP A 174 -0.89 14.49 12.57
C TRP A 174 -1.04 13.45 11.48
N HIS A 175 -1.36 13.88 10.28
CA HIS A 175 -1.51 13.04 9.11
C HIS A 175 -0.32 13.21 8.17
N ILE A 176 0.18 12.06 7.71
CA ILE A 176 1.36 11.97 6.84
C ILE A 176 0.94 11.31 5.53
N GLY A 177 1.28 11.93 4.41
CA GLY A 177 1.17 11.36 3.08
C GLY A 177 2.57 11.20 2.47
N ILE A 178 2.88 10.00 1.97
CA ILE A 178 4.06 9.77 1.14
C ILE A 178 3.55 9.49 -0.28
N ARG A 179 3.86 10.39 -1.20
CA ARG A 179 3.39 10.29 -2.58
C ARG A 179 4.51 9.88 -3.51
N ALA A 180 4.28 8.85 -4.32
CA ALA A 180 5.19 8.45 -5.37
C ALA A 180 5.15 9.45 -6.54
N TYR A 181 6.08 10.41 -6.59
CA TYR A 181 6.31 11.22 -7.78
C TYR A 181 6.83 10.34 -8.93
N GLN A 182 7.75 9.43 -8.62
CA GLN A 182 8.13 8.29 -9.43
C GLN A 182 8.03 7.02 -8.59
N THR A 183 7.95 5.86 -9.23
CA THR A 183 8.00 4.57 -8.53
C THR A 183 9.20 4.52 -7.60
N PHE A 184 8.95 4.24 -6.32
CA PHE A 184 9.98 4.14 -5.29
C PHE A 184 9.92 2.81 -4.55
N SER A 185 11.03 2.41 -3.92
CA SER A 185 11.11 1.20 -3.09
C SER A 185 12.22 1.30 -2.05
N GLY A 186 12.02 0.62 -0.90
CA GLY A 186 13.01 0.56 0.17
C GLY A 186 13.16 1.86 0.97
N VAL A 187 12.17 2.75 0.93
CA VAL A 187 12.14 4.01 1.68
C VAL A 187 11.77 3.74 3.13
N ASN A 188 12.38 4.47 4.06
CA ASN A 188 12.04 4.44 5.47
C ASN A 188 11.37 5.75 5.86
N LEU A 189 10.35 5.66 6.74
CA LEU A 189 9.70 6.79 7.39
C LEU A 189 10.01 6.74 8.88
N SER A 190 10.53 7.81 9.44
CA SER A 190 10.63 8.03 10.88
C SER A 190 9.80 9.22 11.31
N ALA A 191 9.21 9.11 12.48
CA ALA A 191 8.43 10.17 13.10
C ALA A 191 8.75 10.22 14.59
N GLU A 192 9.16 11.39 15.09
CA GLU A 192 9.50 11.55 16.51
C GLU A 192 9.17 12.94 17.02
N TRP A 193 8.82 12.99 18.29
CA TRP A 193 8.66 14.22 19.07
C TRP A 193 9.37 14.08 20.41
N SER A 194 9.78 15.22 20.98
CA SER A 194 10.39 15.29 22.31
C SER A 194 9.30 15.66 23.35
N PRO A 195 9.37 15.11 24.56
CA PRO A 195 8.45 15.46 25.65
C PRO A 195 8.66 16.89 26.17
#